data_efeee74ad8f854c937c89d5893b71ebc
#
_entry.id   efeee74ad8f854c937c89d5893b71ebc
#
_cell.length_a   1.000
_cell.length_b   1.000
_cell.length_c   1.000
_cell.angle_alpha   90.00
_cell.angle_beta   90.00
_cell.angle_gamma   90.00
#
_symmetry.space_group_name_H-M   'P 1'
#
loop_
_entity.id
_entity.type
_entity.pdbx_description
1 polymer ?
#
loop_
_entity_poly.entity_id
_entity_poly.type
_entity_poly.pdbx_seq_one_letter_code
_entity_poly.pdbx_strand_id
1 'polypeptide(L)'
;MIKTVIIEDEKPAARKLERLISLFPDLEVVAMLHSVEEGLEWFQNNAHPDLIFSDIVLGDGLSFDIFEKIPTRSFMIYTTAFDQYTLKAFKLNSIDYLLKPIMEEDLEKAINKFKSFLPSESANNSLEIKSLIKEDKQKLSRILVKIGYNLKIVQTDEVSCFYSENKIVYLQTKERNYPTDFTLDELQELLEEKKFFRVN
;
A
#
# COMPACT_ATOMS: atom_id res chain seq x y z
N MET A 1 11.34 -3.36 -19.86
CA MET A 1 10.80 -4.52 -19.15
C MET A 1 10.80 -4.21 -17.68
N ILE A 2 9.66 -4.28 -17.01
CA ILE A 2 9.47 -4.00 -15.59
C ILE A 2 9.80 -5.28 -14.81
N LYS A 3 10.87 -5.25 -14.02
CA LYS A 3 11.27 -6.40 -13.19
C LYS A 3 10.36 -6.53 -11.99
N THR A 4 9.77 -7.71 -11.83
CA THR A 4 8.76 -7.98 -10.80
C THR A 4 9.19 -9.17 -9.94
N VAL A 5 8.97 -9.07 -8.63
CA VAL A 5 9.18 -10.18 -7.68
C VAL A 5 7.86 -10.54 -7.03
N ILE A 6 7.62 -11.82 -6.83
CA ILE A 6 6.47 -12.37 -6.09
C ILE A 6 6.99 -12.94 -4.77
N ILE A 7 6.34 -12.57 -3.66
CA ILE A 7 6.61 -13.13 -2.33
C ILE A 7 5.30 -13.79 -1.87
N GLU A 8 5.28 -15.11 -1.83
CA GLU A 8 4.08 -15.91 -1.55
C GLU A 8 4.49 -17.32 -1.11
N ASP A 9 4.12 -17.73 0.09
CA ASP A 9 4.49 -19.05 0.64
C ASP A 9 3.71 -20.20 0.01
N GLU A 10 2.48 -19.95 -0.43
CA GLU A 10 1.69 -20.94 -1.15
C GLU A 10 2.09 -21.03 -2.63
N LYS A 11 2.90 -22.05 -3.00
CA LYS A 11 3.35 -22.27 -4.39
C LYS A 11 2.24 -22.26 -5.45
N PRO A 12 1.03 -22.83 -5.19
CA PRO A 12 -0.08 -22.74 -6.14
C PRO A 12 -0.58 -21.30 -6.36
N ALA A 13 -0.64 -20.50 -5.28
CA ALA A 13 -1.04 -19.08 -5.35
C ALA A 13 0.01 -18.24 -6.09
N ALA A 14 1.30 -18.44 -5.80
CA ALA A 14 2.40 -17.80 -6.50
C ALA A 14 2.34 -18.06 -8.02
N ARG A 15 2.17 -19.33 -8.42
CA ARG A 15 2.04 -19.71 -9.85
C ARG A 15 0.80 -19.14 -10.51
N LYS A 16 -0.32 -19.03 -9.77
CA LYS A 16 -1.53 -18.40 -10.31
C LYS A 16 -1.28 -16.93 -10.56
N LEU A 17 -0.65 -16.23 -9.62
CA LEU A 17 -0.32 -14.81 -9.75
C LEU A 17 0.68 -14.59 -10.90
N GLU A 18 1.72 -15.41 -11.02
CA GLU A 18 2.67 -15.36 -12.15
C GLU A 18 1.96 -15.46 -13.50
N ARG A 19 1.00 -16.41 -13.64
CA ARG A 19 0.21 -16.54 -14.87
C ARG A 19 -0.65 -15.31 -15.18
N LEU A 20 -1.25 -14.69 -14.16
CA LEU A 20 -1.99 -13.44 -14.34
C LEU A 20 -1.07 -12.29 -14.73
N ILE A 21 0.12 -12.18 -14.11
CA ILE A 21 1.12 -11.18 -14.47
C ILE A 21 1.64 -11.39 -15.90
N SER A 22 1.76 -12.63 -16.37
CA SER A 22 2.23 -12.93 -17.75
C SER A 22 1.28 -12.44 -18.85
N LEU A 23 0.05 -12.04 -18.52
CA LEU A 23 -0.86 -11.37 -19.45
C LEU A 23 -0.40 -9.92 -19.76
N PHE A 24 0.52 -9.39 -19.00
CA PHE A 24 1.10 -8.04 -19.17
C PHE A 24 2.52 -8.16 -19.74
N PRO A 25 2.70 -7.98 -21.07
CA PRO A 25 3.97 -8.30 -21.75
C PRO A 25 5.15 -7.40 -21.36
N ASP A 26 4.89 -6.31 -20.70
CA ASP A 26 5.90 -5.37 -20.20
C ASP A 26 6.41 -5.70 -18.77
N LEU A 27 5.79 -6.66 -18.07
CA LEU A 27 6.22 -7.17 -16.77
C LEU A 27 6.99 -8.49 -16.93
N GLU A 28 8.07 -8.64 -16.16
CA GLU A 28 8.89 -9.84 -16.09
C GLU A 28 9.04 -10.29 -14.66
N VAL A 29 8.56 -11.49 -14.33
CA VAL A 29 8.77 -12.08 -13.00
C VAL A 29 10.18 -12.64 -12.93
N VAL A 30 11.06 -11.99 -12.17
CA VAL A 30 12.49 -12.35 -12.05
C VAL A 30 12.76 -13.27 -10.87
N ALA A 31 11.88 -13.32 -9.87
CA ALA A 31 11.97 -14.26 -8.75
C ALA A 31 10.61 -14.51 -8.10
N MET A 32 10.45 -15.70 -7.54
CA MET A 32 9.37 -16.07 -6.63
C MET A 32 9.99 -16.55 -5.32
N LEU A 33 9.65 -15.90 -4.22
CA LEU A 33 10.20 -16.12 -2.87
C LEU A 33 9.07 -16.66 -1.98
N HIS A 34 9.38 -17.65 -1.14
CA HIS A 34 8.35 -18.39 -0.43
C HIS A 34 8.41 -18.23 1.09
N SER A 35 9.30 -17.36 1.60
CA SER A 35 9.45 -17.12 3.03
C SER A 35 10.07 -15.76 3.30
N VAL A 36 10.00 -15.28 4.54
CA VAL A 36 10.74 -14.08 4.99
C VAL A 36 12.23 -14.31 4.86
N GLU A 37 12.73 -15.51 5.19
CA GLU A 37 14.14 -15.86 5.10
C GLU A 37 14.65 -15.80 3.66
N GLU A 38 13.96 -16.43 2.69
CA GLU A 38 14.29 -16.32 1.26
C GLU A 38 14.24 -14.87 0.77
N GLY A 39 13.26 -14.10 1.25
CA GLY A 39 13.15 -12.68 0.95
C GLY A 39 14.37 -11.89 1.41
N LEU A 40 14.77 -12.04 2.67
CA LEU A 40 15.96 -11.37 3.22
C LEU A 40 17.21 -11.74 2.44
N GLU A 41 17.43 -13.02 2.16
CA GLU A 41 18.61 -13.48 1.40
C GLU A 41 18.62 -12.90 -0.01
N TRP A 42 17.47 -12.94 -0.70
CA TRP A 42 17.36 -12.47 -2.08
C TRP A 42 17.61 -10.96 -2.19
N PHE A 43 16.95 -10.14 -1.37
CA PHE A 43 17.09 -8.68 -1.41
C PHE A 43 18.45 -8.17 -0.94
N GLN A 44 19.21 -8.96 -0.17
CA GLN A 44 20.61 -8.64 0.18
C GLN A 44 21.57 -8.87 -0.98
N ASN A 45 21.28 -9.83 -1.85
CA ASN A 45 22.24 -10.30 -2.87
C ASN A 45 21.88 -9.90 -4.31
N ASN A 46 20.70 -9.30 -4.53
CA ASN A 46 20.22 -8.98 -5.86
C ASN A 46 19.84 -7.50 -6.00
N ALA A 47 19.82 -7.01 -7.23
CA ALA A 47 19.27 -5.70 -7.52
C ALA A 47 17.75 -5.69 -7.23
N HIS A 48 17.28 -4.63 -6.60
CA HIS A 48 15.87 -4.50 -6.27
C HIS A 48 15.03 -4.40 -7.55
N PRO A 49 13.84 -5.04 -7.60
CA PRO A 49 12.94 -4.97 -8.75
C PRO A 49 12.23 -3.61 -8.80
N ASP A 50 11.52 -3.39 -9.90
CA ASP A 50 10.66 -2.21 -10.05
C ASP A 50 9.36 -2.36 -9.25
N LEU A 51 8.80 -3.59 -9.23
CA LEU A 51 7.53 -3.92 -8.60
C LEU A 51 7.64 -5.20 -7.76
N ILE A 52 6.98 -5.22 -6.63
CA ILE A 52 6.89 -6.38 -5.73
C ILE A 52 5.41 -6.67 -5.48
N PHE A 53 4.99 -7.90 -5.75
CA PHE A 53 3.76 -8.46 -5.21
C PHE A 53 4.10 -9.28 -3.97
N SER A 54 3.50 -8.98 -2.84
CA SER A 54 3.85 -9.63 -1.59
C SER A 54 2.61 -10.04 -0.80
N ASP A 55 2.49 -11.33 -0.47
CA ASP A 55 1.58 -11.69 0.62
C ASP A 55 2.09 -11.07 1.92
N ILE A 56 1.16 -10.68 2.75
CA ILE A 56 1.47 -10.08 4.05
C ILE A 56 1.86 -11.15 5.06
N VAL A 57 1.16 -12.26 5.09
CA VAL A 57 1.38 -13.36 6.04
C VAL A 57 2.03 -14.51 5.31
N LEU A 58 3.26 -14.83 5.69
CA LEU A 58 4.02 -15.97 5.21
C LEU A 58 4.13 -17.01 6.31
N GLY A 59 4.47 -18.24 5.95
CA GLY A 59 4.58 -19.34 6.90
C GLY A 59 5.56 -19.12 8.04
N ASP A 60 6.58 -18.27 7.85
CA ASP A 60 7.65 -17.94 8.80
C ASP A 60 7.58 -16.52 9.38
N GLY A 61 6.57 -15.70 9.03
CA GLY A 61 6.41 -14.35 9.58
C GLY A 61 5.63 -13.39 8.69
N LEU A 62 5.81 -12.10 8.93
CA LEU A 62 5.21 -11.07 8.09
C LEU A 62 6.22 -10.59 7.05
N SER A 63 5.78 -10.48 5.80
CA SER A 63 6.65 -9.96 4.72
C SER A 63 7.13 -8.53 4.97
N PHE A 64 6.45 -7.77 5.81
CA PHE A 64 6.89 -6.46 6.29
C PHE A 64 8.28 -6.50 6.94
N ASP A 65 8.61 -7.58 7.64
CA ASP A 65 9.87 -7.75 8.36
C ASP A 65 11.08 -7.78 7.40
N ILE A 66 10.86 -8.13 6.12
CA ILE A 66 11.88 -8.05 5.07
C ILE A 66 12.26 -6.58 4.83
N PHE A 67 11.26 -5.73 4.64
CA PHE A 67 11.46 -4.34 4.22
C PHE A 67 11.75 -3.38 5.38
N GLU A 68 11.45 -3.79 6.60
CA GLU A 68 11.94 -3.11 7.81
C GLU A 68 13.46 -3.30 7.98
N LYS A 69 14.00 -4.47 7.59
CA LYS A 69 15.44 -4.77 7.65
C LYS A 69 16.20 -4.33 6.40
N ILE A 70 15.56 -4.40 5.23
CA ILE A 70 16.17 -4.07 3.94
C ILE A 70 15.28 -3.05 3.23
N PRO A 71 15.49 -1.73 3.49
CA PRO A 71 14.71 -0.69 2.85
C PRO A 71 14.80 -0.76 1.33
N THR A 72 13.66 -0.73 0.66
CA THR A 72 13.58 -0.78 -0.80
C THR A 72 12.91 0.47 -1.37
N ARG A 73 13.26 0.79 -2.63
CA ARG A 73 12.56 1.81 -3.43
C ARG A 73 11.57 1.19 -4.41
N SER A 74 11.48 -0.13 -4.43
CA SER A 74 10.51 -0.84 -5.27
C SER A 74 9.08 -0.45 -4.90
N PHE A 75 8.24 -0.37 -5.88
CA PHE A 75 6.81 -0.22 -5.65
C PHE A 75 6.22 -1.55 -5.14
N MET A 76 5.22 -1.46 -4.26
CA MET A 76 4.65 -2.64 -3.62
C MET A 76 3.15 -2.73 -3.83
N ILE A 77 2.69 -3.92 -4.18
CA ILE A 77 1.28 -4.31 -4.18
C ILE A 77 1.17 -5.50 -3.22
N TYR A 78 0.45 -5.31 -2.13
CA TYR A 78 0.23 -6.40 -1.18
C TYR A 78 -0.94 -7.28 -1.61
N THR A 79 -0.77 -8.59 -1.42
CA THR A 79 -1.80 -9.60 -1.63
C THR A 79 -2.08 -10.30 -0.31
N THR A 80 -3.31 -10.60 0.04
CA THR A 80 -3.61 -11.34 1.27
C THR A 80 -5.04 -11.85 1.33
N ALA A 81 -5.27 -12.89 2.13
CA ALA A 81 -6.60 -13.35 2.49
C ALA A 81 -7.24 -12.51 3.63
N PHE A 82 -6.47 -11.62 4.26
CA PHE A 82 -6.87 -10.90 5.46
C PHE A 82 -6.99 -9.39 5.21
N ASP A 83 -8.18 -8.85 5.40
CA ASP A 83 -8.48 -7.42 5.31
C ASP A 83 -7.86 -6.57 6.45
N GLN A 84 -7.55 -7.21 7.58
CA GLN A 84 -7.03 -6.53 8.79
C GLN A 84 -5.63 -5.92 8.64
N TYR A 85 -4.82 -6.33 7.65
CA TYR A 85 -3.46 -5.81 7.44
C TYR A 85 -3.37 -4.60 6.51
N THR A 86 -4.49 -4.16 5.95
CA THR A 86 -4.56 -3.03 5.01
C THR A 86 -3.91 -1.75 5.56
N LEU A 87 -4.08 -1.48 6.86
CA LEU A 87 -3.49 -0.30 7.52
C LEU A 87 -1.96 -0.31 7.56
N LYS A 88 -1.36 -1.49 7.85
CA LYS A 88 0.10 -1.61 7.90
C LYS A 88 0.72 -1.51 6.51
N ALA A 89 0.04 -2.05 5.50
CA ALA A 89 0.42 -1.95 4.09
C ALA A 89 0.44 -0.48 3.60
N PHE A 90 -0.55 0.33 3.96
CA PHE A 90 -0.57 1.76 3.61
C PHE A 90 0.58 2.56 4.22
N LYS A 91 1.04 2.22 5.44
CA LYS A 91 2.20 2.88 6.06
C LYS A 91 3.52 2.61 5.34
N LEU A 92 3.61 1.55 4.54
CA LEU A 92 4.83 1.11 3.84
C LEU A 92 4.88 1.53 2.37
N ASN A 93 4.22 2.63 1.98
CA ASN A 93 4.22 3.16 0.61
C ASN A 93 3.74 2.15 -0.46
N SER A 94 2.75 1.30 -0.12
CA SER A 94 2.16 0.41 -1.11
C SER A 94 1.32 1.17 -2.14
N ILE A 95 1.42 0.75 -3.39
CA ILE A 95 0.57 1.29 -4.47
C ILE A 95 -0.85 0.81 -4.31
N ASP A 96 -1.01 -0.48 -4.01
CA ASP A 96 -2.32 -1.11 -3.91
C ASP A 96 -2.30 -2.33 -2.98
N TYR A 97 -3.51 -2.86 -2.77
CA TYR A 97 -3.79 -3.96 -1.88
C TYR A 97 -4.86 -4.86 -2.53
N LEU A 98 -4.52 -6.12 -2.79
CA LEU A 98 -5.37 -7.08 -3.45
C LEU A 98 -5.83 -8.17 -2.48
N LEU A 99 -7.14 -8.36 -2.35
CA LEU A 99 -7.69 -9.47 -1.57
C LEU A 99 -7.66 -10.76 -2.39
N LYS A 100 -7.26 -11.85 -1.75
CA LYS A 100 -7.38 -13.20 -2.32
C LYS A 100 -8.84 -13.69 -2.25
N PRO A 101 -9.38 -14.31 -3.29
CA PRO A 101 -8.73 -14.69 -4.53
C PRO A 101 -8.53 -13.50 -5.47
N ILE A 102 -7.29 -13.32 -5.96
CA ILE A 102 -6.97 -12.20 -6.87
C ILE A 102 -7.73 -12.39 -8.17
N MET A 103 -8.52 -11.37 -8.52
CA MET A 103 -9.26 -11.30 -9.78
C MET A 103 -8.42 -10.54 -10.81
N GLU A 104 -8.54 -10.92 -12.07
CA GLU A 104 -7.78 -10.31 -13.19
C GLU A 104 -8.04 -8.80 -13.28
N GLU A 105 -9.31 -8.38 -13.14
CA GLU A 105 -9.70 -6.97 -13.19
C GLU A 105 -9.06 -6.12 -12.08
N ASP A 106 -8.90 -6.67 -10.88
CA ASP A 106 -8.30 -5.94 -9.76
C ASP A 106 -6.78 -5.87 -9.91
N LEU A 107 -6.16 -6.95 -10.41
CA LEU A 107 -4.75 -6.95 -10.76
C LEU A 107 -4.45 -5.92 -11.86
N GLU A 108 -5.28 -5.86 -12.91
CA GLU A 108 -5.14 -4.90 -14.00
C GLU A 108 -5.19 -3.45 -13.47
N LYS A 109 -6.17 -3.13 -12.61
CA LYS A 109 -6.28 -1.81 -11.98
C LYS A 109 -5.02 -1.45 -11.19
N ALA A 110 -4.52 -2.39 -10.38
CA ALA A 110 -3.33 -2.19 -9.57
C ALA A 110 -2.07 -1.97 -10.42
N ILE A 111 -1.90 -2.75 -11.50
CA ILE A 111 -0.79 -2.60 -12.46
C ILE A 111 -0.89 -1.26 -13.21
N ASN A 112 -2.09 -0.87 -13.68
CA ASN A 112 -2.28 0.40 -14.35
C ASN A 112 -2.00 1.58 -13.41
N LYS A 113 -2.38 1.47 -12.16
CA LYS A 113 -2.03 2.44 -11.12
C LYS A 113 -0.52 2.53 -10.93
N PHE A 114 0.19 1.40 -10.82
CA PHE A 114 1.64 1.37 -10.78
C PHE A 114 2.28 2.06 -12.00
N LYS A 115 1.82 1.73 -13.22
CA LYS A 115 2.34 2.33 -14.45
C LYS A 115 2.17 3.85 -14.49
N SER A 116 1.15 4.41 -13.85
CA SER A 116 0.96 5.86 -13.75
C SER A 116 2.04 6.58 -12.90
N PHE A 117 2.76 5.85 -12.06
CA PHE A 117 3.89 6.38 -11.28
C PHE A 117 5.24 6.26 -12.03
N LEU A 118 5.30 5.50 -13.12
CA LEU A 118 6.52 5.40 -13.92
C LEU A 118 6.68 6.65 -14.80
N PRO A 119 7.92 7.18 -14.96
CA PRO A 119 8.17 8.26 -15.92
C PRO A 119 7.79 7.78 -17.33
N SER A 120 6.86 8.45 -17.99
CA SER A 120 6.52 8.15 -19.38
C SER A 120 7.66 8.53 -20.31
N GLU A 121 8.10 7.63 -21.18
CA GLU A 121 9.12 7.91 -22.23
C GLU A 121 8.68 8.98 -23.25
N SER A 122 7.44 9.44 -23.19
CA SER A 122 6.89 10.53 -24.03
C SER A 122 7.13 11.91 -23.38
N ALA A 123 8.32 12.19 -22.87
CA ALA A 123 8.64 13.43 -22.18
C ALA A 123 8.95 14.57 -23.15
N ASN A 124 7.97 15.02 -23.93
CA ASN A 124 7.99 16.39 -24.48
C ASN A 124 7.01 17.35 -23.75
N ASN A 125 6.31 16.87 -22.69
CA ASN A 125 5.48 17.71 -21.81
C ASN A 125 6.01 17.77 -20.35
N SER A 126 7.33 17.61 -20.16
CA SER A 126 7.95 17.52 -18.83
C SER A 126 7.96 18.85 -18.03
N LEU A 127 7.42 19.93 -18.58
CA LEU A 127 7.30 21.21 -17.86
C LEU A 127 5.97 21.35 -17.11
N GLU A 128 4.90 20.72 -17.59
CA GLU A 128 3.60 20.78 -16.89
C GLU A 128 3.51 19.76 -15.76
N ILE A 129 4.12 18.56 -15.92
CA ILE A 129 4.11 17.53 -14.88
C ILE A 129 5.01 17.92 -13.71
N LYS A 130 6.13 18.63 -13.93
CA LYS A 130 6.96 19.17 -12.82
C LYS A 130 6.26 20.26 -12.01
N SER A 131 5.25 20.92 -12.56
CA SER A 131 4.42 21.86 -11.80
C SER A 131 3.32 21.17 -10.98
N LEU A 132 2.99 19.91 -11.32
CA LEU A 132 2.04 19.06 -10.57
C LEU A 132 2.73 18.19 -9.51
N ILE A 133 4.06 17.97 -9.62
CA ILE A 133 4.89 17.29 -8.60
C ILE A 133 5.51 18.32 -7.60
N LYS A 134 4.95 19.50 -7.51
CA LYS A 134 5.18 20.34 -6.34
C LYS A 134 4.39 19.75 -5.18
N GLU A 135 5.12 18.96 -4.35
CA GLU A 135 4.79 18.73 -2.94
C GLU A 135 3.29 18.64 -2.60
N ASP A 136 2.54 17.75 -3.28
CA ASP A 136 1.36 17.22 -2.65
C ASP A 136 1.78 15.97 -1.87
N LYS A 137 2.16 16.16 -0.62
CA LYS A 137 1.98 15.14 0.41
C LYS A 137 0.53 14.67 0.20
N GLN A 138 0.31 13.47 -0.32
CA GLN A 138 -1.04 12.98 -0.60
C GLN A 138 -1.86 13.12 0.68
N LYS A 139 -2.70 14.16 0.70
CA LYS A 139 -3.56 14.42 1.85
C LYS A 139 -4.55 13.25 1.94
N LEU A 140 -4.72 12.72 3.15
CA LEU A 140 -5.64 11.62 3.39
C LEU A 140 -7.06 12.01 2.98
N SER A 141 -7.59 11.31 1.99
CA SER A 141 -9.01 11.44 1.57
C SER A 141 -9.91 10.42 2.25
N ARG A 142 -9.32 9.36 2.82
CA ARG A 142 -10.02 8.23 3.44
C ARG A 142 -9.28 7.75 4.66
N ILE A 143 -10.02 7.35 5.70
CA ILE A 143 -9.48 6.79 6.94
C ILE A 143 -10.17 5.46 7.20
N LEU A 144 -9.39 4.44 7.45
CA LEU A 144 -9.89 3.13 7.83
C LEU A 144 -10.05 3.08 9.35
N VAL A 145 -11.22 2.67 9.82
CA VAL A 145 -11.54 2.53 11.24
C VAL A 145 -12.02 1.13 11.56
N LYS A 146 -11.67 0.63 12.74
CA LYS A 146 -12.05 -0.71 13.19
C LYS A 146 -13.33 -0.64 14.02
N ILE A 147 -14.31 -1.51 13.68
CA ILE A 147 -15.57 -1.66 14.40
C ILE A 147 -15.71 -3.12 14.83
N GLY A 148 -15.25 -3.47 16.03
CA GLY A 148 -15.16 -4.87 16.46
C GLY A 148 -14.22 -5.65 15.54
N TYR A 149 -14.74 -6.63 14.83
CA TYR A 149 -14.00 -7.44 13.85
C TYR A 149 -14.10 -6.91 12.40
N ASN A 150 -14.87 -5.87 12.16
CA ASN A 150 -15.07 -5.30 10.83
C ASN A 150 -14.26 -4.02 10.64
N LEU A 151 -13.86 -3.76 9.39
CA LEU A 151 -13.22 -2.52 8.97
C LEU A 151 -14.23 -1.66 8.21
N LYS A 152 -14.25 -0.37 8.49
CA LYS A 152 -15.05 0.62 7.77
C LYS A 152 -14.14 1.70 7.21
N ILE A 153 -14.30 2.04 5.94
CA ILE A 153 -13.67 3.21 5.34
C ILE A 153 -14.57 4.41 5.60
N VAL A 154 -13.99 5.46 6.19
CA VAL A 154 -14.63 6.75 6.41
C VAL A 154 -13.95 7.77 5.53
N GLN A 155 -14.72 8.47 4.68
CA GLN A 155 -14.20 9.57 3.88
C GLN A 155 -13.87 10.75 4.80
N THR A 156 -12.78 11.46 4.55
CA THR A 156 -12.42 12.63 5.38
C THR A 156 -13.48 13.73 5.33
N ASP A 157 -14.30 13.76 4.28
CA ASP A 157 -15.43 14.69 4.15
C ASP A 157 -16.59 14.35 5.11
N GLU A 158 -16.66 13.10 5.60
CA GLU A 158 -17.64 12.66 6.60
C GLU A 158 -17.20 12.96 8.03
N VAL A 159 -15.92 13.32 8.21
CA VAL A 159 -15.31 13.54 9.52
C VAL A 159 -15.60 14.96 10.00
N SER A 160 -16.19 15.06 11.18
CA SER A 160 -16.47 16.33 11.85
C SER A 160 -15.24 16.85 12.62
N CYS A 161 -14.57 15.96 13.37
CA CYS A 161 -13.33 16.29 14.08
C CYS A 161 -12.54 15.04 14.48
N PHE A 162 -11.30 15.27 14.90
CA PHE A 162 -10.45 14.30 15.59
C PHE A 162 -10.17 14.80 16.99
N TYR A 163 -10.21 13.91 17.97
CA TYR A 163 -9.88 14.24 19.35
C TYR A 163 -9.20 13.08 20.06
N SER A 164 -8.44 13.38 21.11
CA SER A 164 -7.79 12.36 21.93
C SER A 164 -8.47 12.27 23.27
N GLU A 165 -8.83 11.04 23.67
CA GLU A 165 -9.36 10.72 24.99
C GLU A 165 -8.72 9.43 25.48
N ASN A 166 -8.25 9.42 26.76
CA ASN A 166 -7.58 8.25 27.37
C ASN A 166 -6.42 7.68 26.53
N LYS A 167 -5.62 8.53 25.88
CA LYS A 167 -4.52 8.16 24.98
C LYS A 167 -4.95 7.46 23.69
N ILE A 168 -6.23 7.44 23.37
CA ILE A 168 -6.76 6.94 22.10
C ILE A 168 -7.24 8.14 21.30
N VAL A 169 -6.90 8.17 20.02
CA VAL A 169 -7.42 9.18 19.09
C VAL A 169 -8.68 8.66 18.45
N TYR A 170 -9.70 9.48 18.46
CA TYR A 170 -11.00 9.20 17.87
C TYR A 170 -11.27 10.10 16.67
N LEU A 171 -11.89 9.52 15.67
CA LEU A 171 -12.50 10.17 14.52
C LEU A 171 -14.00 10.27 14.78
N GLN A 172 -14.55 11.47 14.74
CA GLN A 172 -15.97 11.72 14.91
C GLN A 172 -16.66 11.97 13.57
N THR A 173 -17.74 11.25 13.32
CA THR A 173 -18.67 11.51 12.22
C THR A 173 -20.02 11.95 12.78
N LYS A 174 -20.98 12.29 11.92
CA LYS A 174 -22.35 12.60 12.33
C LYS A 174 -23.06 11.42 13.00
N GLU A 175 -22.68 10.20 12.68
CA GLU A 175 -23.33 8.98 13.17
C GLU A 175 -22.73 8.48 14.48
N ARG A 176 -21.38 8.45 14.57
CA ARG A 176 -20.67 7.90 15.73
C ARG A 176 -19.18 8.24 15.71
N ASN A 177 -18.52 7.91 16.84
CA ASN A 177 -17.09 8.04 17.01
C ASN A 177 -16.39 6.69 16.75
N TYR A 178 -15.23 6.73 16.11
CA TYR A 178 -14.42 5.56 15.80
C TYR A 178 -13.02 5.75 16.35
N PRO A 179 -12.45 4.77 17.08
CA PRO A 179 -11.05 4.82 17.43
C PRO A 179 -10.20 4.71 16.17
N THR A 180 -9.07 5.41 16.14
CA THR A 180 -8.10 5.37 15.04
C THR A 180 -6.70 5.10 15.60
N ASP A 181 -5.86 4.45 14.80
CA ASP A 181 -4.46 4.17 15.16
C ASP A 181 -3.52 5.36 14.87
N PHE A 182 -4.05 6.44 14.27
CA PHE A 182 -3.28 7.66 14.03
C PHE A 182 -3.15 8.50 15.29
N THR A 183 -2.00 9.11 15.47
CA THR A 183 -1.82 10.21 16.43
C THR A 183 -2.36 11.52 15.86
N LEU A 184 -2.65 12.50 16.73
CA LEU A 184 -3.08 13.83 16.26
C LEU A 184 -2.00 14.54 15.45
N ASP A 185 -0.71 14.28 15.76
CA ASP A 185 0.41 14.87 15.03
C ASP A 185 0.52 14.30 13.61
N GLU A 186 0.38 12.97 13.44
CA GLU A 186 0.32 12.33 12.13
C GLU A 186 -0.87 12.83 11.30
N LEU A 187 -2.05 12.96 11.92
CA LEU A 187 -3.24 13.48 11.24
C LEU A 187 -3.06 14.92 10.79
N GLN A 188 -2.38 15.76 11.57
CA GLN A 188 -2.09 17.15 11.20
C GLN A 188 -1.22 17.24 9.95
N GLU A 189 -0.26 16.31 9.77
CA GLU A 189 0.58 16.25 8.58
C GLU A 189 -0.16 15.71 7.34
N LEU A 190 -1.08 14.75 7.57
CA LEU A 190 -1.74 13.99 6.51
C LEU A 190 -3.06 14.59 6.03
N LEU A 191 -3.71 15.45 6.82
CA LEU A 191 -5.00 16.07 6.48
C LEU A 191 -4.82 17.41 5.74
N GLU A 192 -5.85 17.80 4.99
CA GLU A 192 -5.88 19.11 4.34
C GLU A 192 -6.05 20.24 5.37
N GLU A 193 -5.08 21.14 5.46
CA GLU A 193 -5.10 22.30 6.36
C GLU A 193 -6.31 23.24 6.12
N LYS A 194 -6.87 23.23 4.92
CA LYS A 194 -8.09 23.98 4.59
C LYS A 194 -9.36 23.43 5.23
N LYS A 195 -9.36 22.10 5.54
CA LYS A 195 -10.51 21.42 6.12
C LYS A 195 -10.36 21.15 7.61
N PHE A 196 -9.14 20.91 8.05
CA PHE A 196 -8.82 20.57 9.44
C PHE A 196 -7.71 21.46 9.97
N PHE A 197 -7.92 22.00 11.15
CA PHE A 197 -6.91 22.78 11.88
C PHE A 197 -6.90 22.35 13.34
N ARG A 198 -5.72 22.39 13.94
CA ARG A 198 -5.54 22.02 15.33
C ARG A 198 -5.94 23.19 16.23
N VAL A 199 -6.77 22.91 17.25
CA VAL A 199 -7.23 23.94 18.20
C VAL A 199 -6.47 23.92 19.54
N ASN A 200 -5.77 22.80 19.86
CA ASN A 200 -4.92 22.65 21.05
C ASN A 200 -3.73 21.74 20.77
#